data_c5ed5b76f38238a72c91a8107920204c
#
_entry.id   c5ed5b76f38238a72c91a8107920204c
#
_cell.length_a   1.000
_cell.length_b   1.000
_cell.length_c   1.000
_cell.angle_alpha   90.00
_cell.angle_beta   90.00
_cell.angle_gamma   90.00
#
_symmetry.space_group_name_H-M   'P 1'
#
loop_
_entity.id
_entity.type
_entity.pdbx_description
1 polymer ?
#
loop_
_entity_poly.entity_id
_entity_poly.type
_entity_poly.pdbx_seq_one_letter_code
_entity_poly.pdbx_strand_id
1 'polypeptide(L)'
;MFSPISLTLLVTQRLYRMAIVPGMVLVVFSSMIGLTLRKGLPLKKQLPWAFLTGLTLAFFWQIREDSVWILPFIAVMTVWNVGYVILVLHKKLNTKALLLHCLTMLLPLLLLFGANTGVSVVNRIHYGVFLNNDRTEGNFAELMSLLYHLDSNTRTNPDIWISRDTIVRAEAASPTLQQIQPLLDSYTEDWATRDGEIPGDHFSWVLRDAVQDSGIAPNAVSAQTFYGNVVSELRAAVASGELTEKTDGALYFSSQSRGVLPEEIPGILSDTLQNIWKIAGYTDCALSSSAKSAGRLSDIRRMESFASCLTVYPTLSQFQAADYDSIEDETLYDFNEIYSSGMVSLLNKSNAIYQLLGQPMFLLALLALCVLTVRVIHGLFHGDTKDLELWILTCGILLSAVLLRFGCGLFTAWFSEDMQKFINSFYSCGVYILLQMFKYLAVITTAASLQPIRKQYFQNFRNSHKEKEE
;
A
#
# COMPACT_ATOMS: atom_id res chain seq x y z
N MET A 1 -6.84 -17.57 1.16
CA MET A 1 -5.94 -18.46 1.90
C MET A 1 -4.94 -19.17 0.97
N PHE A 2 -5.38 -19.71 -0.16
CA PHE A 2 -4.50 -20.41 -1.11
C PHE A 2 -4.04 -19.53 -2.30
N SER A 3 -4.07 -18.20 -2.16
CA SER A 3 -3.51 -17.32 -3.19
C SER A 3 -1.98 -17.47 -3.21
N PRO A 4 -1.34 -17.57 -4.37
CA PRO A 4 0.13 -17.72 -4.47
C PRO A 4 0.91 -16.65 -3.70
N ILE A 5 0.41 -15.42 -3.64
CA ILE A 5 1.05 -14.35 -2.86
C ILE A 5 1.11 -14.66 -1.37
N SER A 6 0.10 -15.35 -0.82
CA SER A 6 0.08 -15.78 0.57
C SER A 6 1.01 -16.98 0.86
N LEU A 7 1.64 -17.53 -0.17
CA LEU A 7 2.57 -18.65 -0.07
C LEU A 7 3.99 -18.23 -0.47
N THR A 8 4.15 -16.97 -0.89
CA THR A 8 5.46 -16.43 -1.28
C THR A 8 6.27 -16.06 -0.05
N LEU A 9 7.49 -16.56 0.02
CA LEU A 9 8.41 -16.43 1.15
C LEU A 9 8.52 -15.00 1.71
N LEU A 10 8.71 -14.03 0.82
CA LEU A 10 8.92 -12.63 1.21
C LEU A 10 7.72 -12.01 1.92
N VAL A 11 6.53 -12.56 1.77
CA VAL A 11 5.29 -12.02 2.35
C VAL A 11 4.90 -12.75 3.62
N THR A 12 4.91 -14.08 3.61
CA THR A 12 4.30 -14.87 4.69
C THR A 12 5.28 -15.52 5.64
N GLN A 13 6.51 -15.75 5.20
CA GLN A 13 7.53 -16.42 5.99
C GLN A 13 8.46 -15.47 6.76
N ARG A 14 8.38 -14.17 6.45
CA ARG A 14 8.94 -13.12 7.30
C ARG A 14 7.86 -12.66 8.26
N LEU A 15 8.18 -12.66 9.55
CA LEU A 15 7.35 -12.00 10.57
C LEU A 15 7.50 -10.48 10.43
N TYR A 16 6.98 -9.98 9.34
CA TYR A 16 7.01 -8.58 8.97
C TYR A 16 5.60 -8.11 8.62
N ARG A 17 5.34 -6.82 8.81
CA ARG A 17 4.03 -6.19 8.54
C ARG A 17 3.42 -6.55 7.19
N MET A 18 4.24 -6.81 6.17
CA MET A 18 3.75 -7.17 4.83
C MET A 18 3.03 -8.52 4.78
N ALA A 19 3.27 -9.44 5.72
CA ALA A 19 2.58 -10.73 5.76
C ALA A 19 1.06 -10.60 5.94
N ILE A 20 0.60 -9.57 6.63
CA ILE A 20 -0.83 -9.34 6.89
C ILE A 20 -1.49 -8.43 5.85
N VAL A 21 -0.73 -7.70 5.02
CA VAL A 21 -1.26 -6.76 4.02
C VAL A 21 -2.25 -7.40 3.05
N PRO A 22 -1.98 -8.57 2.43
CA PRO A 22 -2.95 -9.18 1.51
C PRO A 22 -4.30 -9.47 2.18
N GLY A 23 -4.27 -10.01 3.41
CA GLY A 23 -5.48 -10.29 4.18
C GLY A 23 -6.24 -9.01 4.55
N MET A 24 -5.54 -7.97 4.98
CA MET A 24 -6.14 -6.69 5.37
C MET A 24 -6.78 -5.98 4.18
N VAL A 25 -6.11 -5.94 3.02
CA VAL A 25 -6.68 -5.38 1.78
C VAL A 25 -7.98 -6.10 1.43
N LEU A 26 -8.00 -7.43 1.48
CA LEU A 26 -9.21 -8.20 1.23
C LEU A 26 -10.35 -7.79 2.17
N VAL A 27 -10.08 -7.69 3.48
CA VAL A 27 -11.13 -7.38 4.48
C VAL A 27 -11.64 -5.95 4.32
N VAL A 28 -10.76 -4.95 4.13
CA VAL A 28 -11.16 -3.54 3.96
C VAL A 28 -12.07 -3.39 2.74
N PHE A 29 -11.66 -3.90 1.58
CA PHE A 29 -12.45 -3.76 0.35
C PHE A 29 -13.76 -4.57 0.43
N SER A 30 -13.71 -5.82 0.91
CA SER A 30 -14.91 -6.66 1.04
C SER A 30 -15.91 -6.10 2.03
N SER A 31 -15.46 -5.53 3.15
CA SER A 31 -16.34 -4.91 4.13
C SER A 31 -16.97 -3.63 3.61
N MET A 32 -16.22 -2.80 2.86
CA MET A 32 -16.76 -1.60 2.21
C MET A 32 -17.80 -1.95 1.14
N ILE A 33 -17.55 -2.97 0.32
CA ILE A 33 -18.54 -3.51 -0.62
C ILE A 33 -19.77 -3.99 0.16
N GLY A 34 -19.56 -4.73 1.25
CA GLY A 34 -20.62 -5.23 2.13
C GLY A 34 -21.50 -4.12 2.72
N LEU A 35 -20.89 -3.00 3.13
CA LEU A 35 -21.58 -1.79 3.59
C LEU A 35 -22.40 -1.16 2.46
N THR A 36 -21.78 -0.97 1.29
CA THR A 36 -22.41 -0.36 0.11
C THR A 36 -23.64 -1.13 -0.34
N LEU A 37 -23.56 -2.45 -0.44
CA LEU A 37 -24.68 -3.30 -0.82
C LEU A 37 -25.83 -3.30 0.22
N ARG A 38 -25.57 -2.82 1.43
CA ARG A 38 -26.55 -2.75 2.53
C ARG A 38 -27.02 -1.35 2.88
N LYS A 39 -26.61 -0.32 2.15
CA LYS A 39 -26.92 1.09 2.44
C LYS A 39 -28.42 1.41 2.55
N GLY A 40 -29.27 0.63 1.90
CA GLY A 40 -30.73 0.74 1.99
C GLY A 40 -31.39 -0.11 3.07
N LEU A 41 -30.64 -0.92 3.82
CA LEU A 41 -31.18 -1.79 4.86
C LEU A 41 -31.22 -1.08 6.24
N PRO A 42 -31.91 -1.64 7.25
CA PRO A 42 -31.91 -1.10 8.60
C PRO A 42 -30.51 -0.98 9.20
N LEU A 43 -30.28 0.03 10.05
CA LEU A 43 -28.99 0.36 10.68
C LEU A 43 -28.29 -0.85 11.30
N LYS A 44 -29.01 -1.71 12.01
CA LYS A 44 -28.45 -2.92 12.63
C LYS A 44 -27.81 -3.91 11.63
N LYS A 45 -28.15 -3.80 10.34
CA LYS A 45 -27.52 -4.59 9.27
C LYS A 45 -26.36 -3.87 8.60
N GLN A 46 -26.26 -2.56 8.76
CA GLN A 46 -25.19 -1.71 8.22
C GLN A 46 -24.03 -1.56 9.22
N LEU A 47 -24.32 -1.33 10.50
CA LEU A 47 -23.34 -1.06 11.54
C LEU A 47 -22.20 -2.08 11.63
N PRO A 48 -22.43 -3.40 11.59
CA PRO A 48 -21.33 -4.36 11.63
C PRO A 48 -20.33 -4.18 10.49
N TRP A 49 -20.83 -3.86 9.28
CA TRP A 49 -19.98 -3.63 8.11
C TRP A 49 -19.25 -2.29 8.19
N ALA A 50 -19.90 -1.25 8.68
CA ALA A 50 -19.28 0.06 8.89
C ALA A 50 -18.16 -0.02 9.94
N PHE A 51 -18.40 -0.71 11.07
CA PHE A 51 -17.38 -0.97 12.08
C PHE A 51 -16.23 -1.81 11.54
N LEU A 52 -16.53 -2.91 10.85
CA LEU A 52 -15.51 -3.78 10.28
C LEU A 52 -14.63 -3.00 9.28
N THR A 53 -15.25 -2.23 8.37
CA THR A 53 -14.49 -1.39 7.44
C THR A 53 -13.63 -0.38 8.18
N GLY A 54 -14.18 0.34 9.15
CA GLY A 54 -13.46 1.38 9.88
C GLY A 54 -12.32 0.85 10.73
N LEU A 55 -12.53 -0.23 11.48
CA LEU A 55 -11.50 -0.84 12.32
C LEU A 55 -10.37 -1.43 11.47
N THR A 56 -10.72 -2.14 10.38
CA THR A 56 -9.70 -2.73 9.51
C THR A 56 -8.95 -1.68 8.70
N LEU A 57 -9.62 -0.61 8.27
CA LEU A 57 -8.98 0.54 7.62
C LEU A 57 -8.03 1.27 8.58
N ALA A 58 -8.46 1.53 9.81
CA ALA A 58 -7.66 2.16 10.83
C ALA A 58 -6.42 1.32 11.17
N PHE A 59 -6.58 0.00 11.33
CA PHE A 59 -5.46 -0.91 11.57
C PHE A 59 -4.52 -0.98 10.37
N PHE A 60 -5.05 -1.08 9.14
CA PHE A 60 -4.24 -1.07 7.92
C PHE A 60 -3.40 0.20 7.79
N TRP A 61 -3.97 1.36 8.14
CA TRP A 61 -3.27 2.64 8.12
C TRP A 61 -2.02 2.67 9.01
N GLN A 62 -2.06 1.98 10.14
CA GLN A 62 -0.91 1.88 11.06
C GLN A 62 0.16 0.87 10.60
N ILE A 63 -0.18 -0.01 9.66
CA ILE A 63 0.76 -1.03 9.16
C ILE A 63 1.66 -0.46 8.07
N ARG A 64 1.12 0.45 7.23
CA ARG A 64 1.82 0.95 6.04
C ARG A 64 1.80 2.48 6.02
N GLU A 65 2.97 3.06 5.78
CA GLU A 65 3.14 4.50 5.62
C GLU A 65 2.53 5.02 4.31
N ASP A 66 2.46 4.17 3.29
CA ASP A 66 1.92 4.48 1.95
C ASP A 66 0.41 4.20 1.81
N SER A 67 -0.32 3.98 2.90
CA SER A 67 -1.74 3.59 2.88
C SER A 67 -2.68 4.58 2.20
N VAL A 68 -2.20 5.77 1.84
CA VAL A 68 -2.98 6.83 1.18
C VAL A 68 -3.68 6.36 -0.12
N TRP A 69 -3.11 5.37 -0.82
CA TRP A 69 -3.67 4.84 -2.08
C TRP A 69 -5.06 4.21 -1.92
N ILE A 70 -5.46 3.82 -0.70
CA ILE A 70 -6.78 3.22 -0.44
C ILE A 70 -7.88 4.27 -0.30
N LEU A 71 -7.52 5.50 0.09
CA LEU A 71 -8.48 6.57 0.39
C LEU A 71 -9.37 6.95 -0.79
N PRO A 72 -8.89 7.05 -2.05
CA PRO A 72 -9.76 7.39 -3.17
C PRO A 72 -10.96 6.43 -3.29
N PHE A 73 -10.75 5.12 -3.16
CA PHE A 73 -11.83 4.14 -3.19
C PHE A 73 -12.80 4.33 -2.01
N ILE A 74 -12.27 4.44 -0.79
CA ILE A 74 -13.09 4.62 0.42
C ILE A 74 -13.88 5.93 0.34
N ALA A 75 -13.26 7.03 -0.11
CA ALA A 75 -13.92 8.32 -0.24
C ALA A 75 -15.06 8.28 -1.29
N VAL A 76 -14.79 7.75 -2.47
CA VAL A 76 -15.81 7.62 -3.54
C VAL A 76 -16.99 6.77 -3.04
N MET A 77 -16.72 5.63 -2.41
CA MET A 77 -17.78 4.76 -1.91
C MET A 77 -18.55 5.39 -0.73
N THR A 78 -17.88 6.14 0.12
CA THR A 78 -18.54 6.89 1.20
C THR A 78 -19.44 7.98 0.65
N VAL A 79 -18.95 8.77 -0.31
CA VAL A 79 -19.76 9.82 -0.99
C VAL A 79 -20.96 9.19 -1.70
N TRP A 80 -20.76 8.08 -2.41
CA TRP A 80 -21.84 7.33 -3.07
C TRP A 80 -22.90 6.86 -2.08
N ASN A 81 -22.48 6.26 -0.96
CA ASN A 81 -23.38 5.75 0.06
C ASN A 81 -24.16 6.87 0.77
N VAL A 82 -23.47 7.97 1.15
CA VAL A 82 -24.11 9.15 1.76
C VAL A 82 -25.06 9.81 0.76
N GLY A 83 -24.63 9.95 -0.51
CA GLY A 83 -25.49 10.47 -1.57
C GLY A 83 -26.78 9.65 -1.73
N TYR A 84 -26.69 8.32 -1.71
CA TYR A 84 -27.87 7.45 -1.73
C TYR A 84 -28.78 7.68 -0.52
N VAL A 85 -28.22 7.77 0.69
CA VAL A 85 -29.00 8.04 1.90
C VAL A 85 -29.74 9.38 1.78
N ILE A 86 -29.06 10.44 1.35
CA ILE A 86 -29.63 11.78 1.23
C ILE A 86 -30.66 11.85 0.10
N LEU A 87 -30.38 11.30 -1.08
CA LEU A 87 -31.19 11.47 -2.27
C LEU A 87 -32.38 10.48 -2.34
N VAL A 88 -32.19 9.26 -1.79
CA VAL A 88 -33.19 8.19 -1.91
C VAL A 88 -33.93 7.95 -0.61
N LEU A 89 -33.22 7.85 0.53
CA LEU A 89 -33.84 7.49 1.81
C LEU A 89 -34.51 8.66 2.53
N HIS A 90 -34.19 9.93 2.20
CA HIS A 90 -34.81 11.09 2.85
C HIS A 90 -36.35 11.11 2.74
N LYS A 91 -36.88 10.54 1.65
CA LYS A 91 -38.35 10.42 1.44
C LYS A 91 -39.02 9.39 2.35
N LYS A 92 -38.23 8.51 2.99
CA LYS A 92 -38.73 7.37 3.77
C LYS A 92 -38.38 7.45 5.26
N LEU A 93 -37.42 8.29 5.63
CA LEU A 93 -36.87 8.37 6.98
C LEU A 93 -37.13 9.75 7.57
N ASN A 94 -37.33 9.80 8.89
CA ASN A 94 -37.31 11.07 9.62
C ASN A 94 -35.87 11.60 9.74
N THR A 95 -35.71 12.86 10.08
CA THR A 95 -34.42 13.56 10.15
C THR A 95 -33.41 12.84 11.07
N LYS A 96 -33.85 12.31 12.22
CA LYS A 96 -32.99 11.61 13.16
C LYS A 96 -32.47 10.29 12.55
N ALA A 97 -33.35 9.52 11.93
CA ALA A 97 -32.95 8.27 11.27
C ALA A 97 -32.04 8.55 10.06
N LEU A 98 -32.34 9.58 9.28
CA LEU A 98 -31.50 10.02 8.15
C LEU A 98 -30.08 10.36 8.62
N LEU A 99 -29.97 11.17 9.69
CA LEU A 99 -28.66 11.52 10.27
C LEU A 99 -27.89 10.26 10.74
N LEU A 100 -28.54 9.34 11.40
CA LEU A 100 -27.90 8.09 11.86
C LEU A 100 -27.41 7.23 10.71
N HIS A 101 -28.16 7.15 9.61
CA HIS A 101 -27.70 6.45 8.40
C HIS A 101 -26.49 7.15 7.78
N CYS A 102 -26.50 8.49 7.66
CA CYS A 102 -25.34 9.24 7.17
C CYS A 102 -24.10 9.02 8.06
N LEU A 103 -24.26 9.11 9.38
CA LEU A 103 -23.16 8.85 10.33
C LEU A 103 -22.64 7.42 10.21
N THR A 104 -23.51 6.44 9.96
CA THR A 104 -23.09 5.05 9.74
C THR A 104 -22.25 4.91 8.47
N MET A 105 -22.60 5.63 7.38
CA MET A 105 -21.79 5.62 6.16
C MET A 105 -20.45 6.35 6.32
N LEU A 106 -20.38 7.35 7.18
CA LEU A 106 -19.15 8.09 7.52
C LEU A 106 -18.28 7.36 8.56
N LEU A 107 -18.84 6.38 9.27
CA LEU A 107 -18.16 5.71 10.39
C LEU A 107 -16.78 5.14 10.04
N PRO A 108 -16.52 4.55 8.85
CA PRO A 108 -15.18 4.11 8.47
C PRO A 108 -14.13 5.20 8.54
N LEU A 109 -14.43 6.40 8.01
CA LEU A 109 -13.53 7.54 8.04
C LEU A 109 -13.40 8.14 9.45
N LEU A 110 -14.49 8.18 10.22
CA LEU A 110 -14.46 8.63 11.61
C LEU A 110 -13.60 7.74 12.50
N LEU A 111 -13.66 6.41 12.30
CA LEU A 111 -12.81 5.46 13.02
C LEU A 111 -11.33 5.58 12.60
N LEU A 112 -11.04 5.78 11.32
CA LEU A 112 -9.68 6.04 10.84
C LEU A 112 -9.12 7.31 11.51
N PHE A 113 -9.86 8.41 11.45
CA PHE A 113 -9.44 9.68 12.07
C PHE A 113 -9.26 9.53 13.58
N GLY A 114 -10.22 8.87 14.26
CA GLY A 114 -10.13 8.62 15.70
C GLY A 114 -8.95 7.76 16.10
N ALA A 115 -8.62 6.72 15.30
CA ALA A 115 -7.45 5.88 15.55
C ALA A 115 -6.14 6.65 15.37
N ASN A 116 -6.00 7.42 14.28
CA ASN A 116 -4.81 8.23 14.06
C ASN A 116 -4.62 9.27 15.19
N THR A 117 -5.69 9.97 15.57
CA THR A 117 -5.66 10.90 16.70
C THR A 117 -5.32 10.17 18.00
N GLY A 118 -5.89 8.98 18.24
CA GLY A 118 -5.61 8.16 19.41
C GLY A 118 -4.15 7.76 19.52
N VAL A 119 -3.53 7.32 18.40
CA VAL A 119 -2.09 7.01 18.37
C VAL A 119 -1.26 8.25 18.64
N SER A 120 -1.58 9.40 18.03
CA SER A 120 -0.87 10.67 18.29
C SER A 120 -1.00 11.12 19.76
N VAL A 121 -2.16 10.90 20.41
CA VAL A 121 -2.35 11.17 21.84
C VAL A 121 -1.48 10.25 22.67
N VAL A 122 -1.44 8.96 22.39
CA VAL A 122 -0.57 7.99 23.08
C VAL A 122 0.90 8.39 22.93
N ASN A 123 1.32 8.75 21.74
CA ASN A 123 2.68 9.22 21.46
C ASN A 123 2.99 10.52 22.24
N ARG A 124 2.02 11.43 22.36
CA ARG A 124 2.16 12.64 23.16
C ARG A 124 2.38 12.33 24.63
N ILE A 125 1.65 11.35 25.17
CA ILE A 125 1.75 10.96 26.58
C ILE A 125 3.08 10.25 26.87
N HIS A 126 3.52 9.34 26.00
CA HIS A 126 4.69 8.51 26.27
C HIS A 126 6.01 9.11 25.75
N TYR A 127 5.96 9.80 24.61
CA TYR A 127 7.15 10.32 23.91
C TYR A 127 7.21 11.86 23.87
N GLY A 128 6.17 12.54 24.34
CA GLY A 128 6.10 14.01 24.36
C GLY A 128 5.77 14.67 23.02
N VAL A 129 5.56 13.90 21.94
CA VAL A 129 5.30 14.40 20.59
C VAL A 129 3.91 13.98 20.10
N PHE A 130 3.17 14.92 19.50
CA PHE A 130 1.84 14.64 18.94
C PHE A 130 2.00 14.32 17.45
N LEU A 131 2.45 13.13 17.14
CA LEU A 131 2.69 12.61 15.80
C LEU A 131 2.18 11.18 15.70
N ASN A 132 1.69 10.79 14.53
CA ASN A 132 1.39 9.40 14.23
C ASN A 132 2.62 8.69 13.65
N ASN A 133 3.25 9.31 12.64
CA ASN A 133 4.44 8.81 11.98
C ASN A 133 5.35 9.98 11.59
N ASP A 134 6.58 10.01 12.07
CA ASP A 134 7.54 11.09 11.81
C ASP A 134 8.04 11.15 10.35
N ARG A 135 7.89 10.07 9.57
CA ARG A 135 8.19 10.11 8.12
C ARG A 135 7.17 10.92 7.32
N THR A 136 5.96 11.06 7.82
CA THR A 136 4.86 11.76 7.15
C THR A 136 4.45 13.06 7.83
N GLU A 137 4.85 13.23 9.09
CA GLU A 137 4.43 14.35 9.94
C GLU A 137 5.61 14.89 10.75
N GLY A 138 5.51 16.16 11.15
CA GLY A 138 6.49 16.80 12.03
C GLY A 138 7.77 17.23 11.32
N ASN A 139 8.75 17.63 12.13
CA ASN A 139 9.95 18.31 11.64
C ASN A 139 10.89 17.40 10.84
N PHE A 140 10.90 16.08 11.11
CA PHE A 140 11.69 15.16 10.29
C PHE A 140 11.14 15.06 8.86
N ALA A 141 9.83 14.89 8.70
CA ALA A 141 9.20 14.85 7.39
C ALA A 141 9.40 16.17 6.63
N GLU A 142 9.33 17.30 7.35
CA GLU A 142 9.55 18.62 6.78
C GLU A 142 11.00 18.82 6.34
N LEU A 143 11.98 18.36 7.14
CA LEU A 143 13.41 18.40 6.78
C LEU A 143 13.69 17.54 5.53
N MET A 144 13.19 16.30 5.49
CA MET A 144 13.38 15.45 4.32
C MET A 144 12.75 16.06 3.07
N SER A 145 11.53 16.59 3.20
CA SER A 145 10.87 17.31 2.11
C SER A 145 11.72 18.50 1.62
N LEU A 146 12.24 19.30 2.52
CA LEU A 146 13.11 20.44 2.16
C LEU A 146 14.37 19.99 1.44
N LEU A 147 15.06 18.96 1.95
CA LEU A 147 16.26 18.41 1.32
C LEU A 147 16.01 17.87 -0.10
N TYR A 148 14.83 17.27 -0.33
CA TYR A 148 14.44 16.84 -1.69
C TYR A 148 14.23 18.01 -2.66
N HIS A 149 13.86 19.18 -2.14
CA HIS A 149 13.64 20.39 -2.95
C HIS A 149 14.94 21.17 -3.21
N LEU A 150 15.98 21.01 -2.38
CA LEU A 150 17.24 21.71 -2.59
C LEU A 150 17.89 21.28 -3.90
N ASP A 151 18.37 22.29 -4.64
CA ASP A 151 19.10 22.06 -5.88
C ASP A 151 20.52 21.54 -5.59
N SER A 152 21.06 20.81 -6.55
CA SER A 152 22.42 20.28 -6.53
C SER A 152 23.15 20.68 -7.80
N ASN A 153 24.36 21.17 -7.65
CA ASN A 153 25.17 21.54 -8.79
C ASN A 153 25.69 20.34 -9.60
N THR A 154 25.67 19.14 -9.01
CA THR A 154 26.29 17.94 -9.58
C THR A 154 25.29 16.80 -9.87
N ARG A 155 24.01 17.00 -9.61
CA ARG A 155 23.02 15.96 -9.79
C ARG A 155 22.79 15.65 -11.27
N THR A 156 23.16 14.44 -11.67
CA THR A 156 22.94 13.92 -13.02
C THR A 156 22.13 12.63 -13.06
N ASN A 157 21.96 11.96 -11.90
CA ASN A 157 21.29 10.67 -11.78
C ASN A 157 19.96 10.79 -11.02
N PRO A 158 18.80 10.42 -11.62
CA PRO A 158 17.49 10.46 -10.96
C PRO A 158 17.37 9.46 -9.81
N ASP A 159 18.21 8.44 -9.74
CA ASP A 159 18.22 7.47 -8.64
C ASP A 159 18.79 8.08 -7.34
N ILE A 160 19.48 9.21 -7.43
CA ILE A 160 19.99 9.94 -6.28
C ILE A 160 19.01 11.02 -5.89
N TRP A 161 18.34 10.84 -4.75
CA TRP A 161 17.30 11.77 -4.32
C TRP A 161 17.85 13.01 -3.63
N ILE A 162 18.91 12.83 -2.84
CA ILE A 162 19.69 13.88 -2.19
C ILE A 162 21.16 13.60 -2.54
N SER A 163 21.78 14.48 -3.33
CA SER A 163 23.18 14.30 -3.71
C SER A 163 24.13 14.63 -2.58
N ARG A 164 25.35 14.10 -2.65
CA ARG A 164 26.44 14.45 -1.71
C ARG A 164 26.68 15.97 -1.68
N ASP A 165 26.65 16.66 -2.83
CA ASP A 165 26.74 18.11 -2.90
C ASP A 165 25.63 18.81 -2.08
N THR A 166 24.40 18.33 -2.18
CA THR A 166 23.29 18.87 -1.38
C THR A 166 23.52 18.69 0.11
N ILE A 167 24.03 17.52 0.54
CA ILE A 167 24.32 17.23 1.96
C ILE A 167 25.38 18.19 2.48
N VAL A 168 26.53 18.32 1.79
CA VAL A 168 27.65 19.21 2.19
C VAL A 168 27.19 20.67 2.27
N ARG A 169 26.40 21.14 1.31
CA ARG A 169 25.88 22.51 1.33
C ARG A 169 24.86 22.72 2.46
N ALA A 170 24.00 21.73 2.76
CA ALA A 170 23.10 21.79 3.89
C ALA A 170 23.86 21.82 5.23
N GLU A 171 24.92 21.04 5.39
CA GLU A 171 25.79 21.06 6.55
C GLU A 171 26.46 22.43 6.72
N ALA A 172 27.00 23.01 5.63
CA ALA A 172 27.60 24.33 5.67
C ALA A 172 26.63 25.43 6.09
N ALA A 173 25.35 25.31 5.68
CA ALA A 173 24.29 26.28 5.96
C ALA A 173 23.59 26.08 7.31
N SER A 174 23.79 24.94 7.99
CA SER A 174 23.08 24.61 9.23
C SER A 174 24.06 24.35 10.40
N PRO A 175 24.25 25.31 11.31
CA PRO A 175 25.06 25.13 12.53
C PRO A 175 24.55 23.96 13.39
N THR A 176 23.24 23.68 13.36
CA THR A 176 22.66 22.53 14.06
C THR A 176 23.11 21.21 13.42
N LEU A 177 23.11 21.12 12.09
CA LEU A 177 23.53 19.91 11.37
C LEU A 177 25.04 19.66 11.52
N GLN A 178 25.87 20.72 11.56
CA GLN A 178 27.29 20.61 11.83
C GLN A 178 27.64 19.91 13.13
N GLN A 179 26.75 19.92 14.14
CA GLN A 179 27.01 19.25 15.42
C GLN A 179 27.12 17.73 15.28
N ILE A 180 26.54 17.16 14.24
CA ILE A 180 26.57 15.72 13.96
C ILE A 180 27.38 15.37 12.71
N GLN A 181 28.04 16.37 12.08
CA GLN A 181 28.74 16.20 10.81
C GLN A 181 29.67 15.00 10.79
N PRO A 182 30.54 14.73 11.80
CA PRO A 182 31.47 13.59 11.73
C PRO A 182 30.79 12.24 11.61
N LEU A 183 29.63 12.06 12.27
CA LEU A 183 28.82 10.83 12.17
C LEU A 183 28.05 10.80 10.87
N LEU A 184 27.48 11.93 10.46
CA LEU A 184 26.72 12.04 9.21
C LEU A 184 27.62 11.75 8.01
N ASP A 185 28.85 12.26 7.99
CA ASP A 185 29.84 11.97 6.97
C ASP A 185 30.20 10.48 6.93
N SER A 186 30.52 9.89 8.10
CA SER A 186 30.86 8.47 8.21
C SER A 186 29.74 7.57 7.71
N TYR A 187 28.51 7.79 8.16
CA TYR A 187 27.37 6.99 7.71
C TYR A 187 27.01 7.24 6.24
N THR A 188 27.22 8.47 5.75
CA THR A 188 27.08 8.77 4.32
C THR A 188 28.06 7.95 3.49
N GLU A 189 29.31 7.79 3.94
CA GLU A 189 30.32 6.97 3.27
C GLU A 189 29.98 5.47 3.33
N ASP A 190 29.50 4.98 4.48
CA ASP A 190 29.13 3.57 4.66
C ASP A 190 27.93 3.15 3.78
N TRP A 191 27.00 4.06 3.55
CA TRP A 191 25.79 3.82 2.74
C TRP A 191 25.95 4.21 1.27
N ALA A 192 27.06 4.87 0.91
CA ALA A 192 27.29 5.33 -0.45
C ALA A 192 27.59 4.16 -1.41
N THR A 193 27.16 4.33 -2.65
CA THR A 193 27.60 3.50 -3.77
C THR A 193 29.06 3.83 -4.16
N ARG A 194 29.58 3.09 -5.15
CA ARG A 194 30.97 3.33 -5.65
C ARG A 194 31.21 4.78 -6.14
N ASP A 195 30.13 5.47 -6.52
CA ASP A 195 30.19 6.86 -7.00
C ASP A 195 30.14 7.88 -5.85
N GLY A 196 30.12 7.43 -4.59
CA GLY A 196 30.04 8.29 -3.41
C GLY A 196 28.65 8.87 -3.11
N GLU A 197 27.64 8.44 -3.84
CA GLU A 197 26.27 8.93 -3.70
C GLU A 197 25.38 7.92 -2.95
N ILE A 198 24.36 8.41 -2.23
CA ILE A 198 23.37 7.58 -1.52
C ILE A 198 22.13 7.41 -2.40
N PRO A 199 21.74 6.17 -2.76
CA PRO A 199 20.59 5.94 -3.62
C PRO A 199 19.26 6.07 -2.87
N GLY A 200 18.25 6.55 -3.57
CA GLY A 200 16.86 6.57 -3.15
C GLY A 200 16.62 7.30 -1.84
N ASP A 201 15.84 6.66 -0.96
CA ASP A 201 15.45 7.20 0.36
C ASP A 201 16.43 6.85 1.49
N HIS A 202 17.56 6.21 1.19
CA HIS A 202 18.51 5.74 2.20
C HIS A 202 19.05 6.86 3.07
N PHE A 203 19.19 8.08 2.55
CA PHE A 203 19.64 9.21 3.37
C PHE A 203 18.74 9.48 4.57
N SER A 204 17.45 9.14 4.49
CA SER A 204 16.54 9.26 5.62
C SER A 204 16.93 8.37 6.80
N TRP A 205 17.55 7.23 6.55
CA TRP A 205 18.10 6.31 7.56
C TRP A 205 19.44 6.82 8.08
N VAL A 206 20.34 7.20 7.19
CA VAL A 206 21.64 7.80 7.52
C VAL A 206 21.50 8.97 8.49
N LEU A 207 20.59 9.91 8.19
CA LEU A 207 20.34 11.06 9.05
C LEU A 207 19.80 10.66 10.43
N ARG A 208 18.88 9.71 10.48
CA ARG A 208 18.34 9.23 11.76
C ARG A 208 19.38 8.54 12.63
N ASP A 209 20.17 7.66 12.03
CA ASP A 209 21.20 6.92 12.73
C ASP A 209 22.26 7.89 13.24
N ALA A 210 22.71 8.86 12.44
CA ALA A 210 23.64 9.88 12.87
C ALA A 210 23.10 10.72 14.03
N VAL A 211 21.86 11.17 13.98
CA VAL A 211 21.22 11.93 15.08
C VAL A 211 21.08 11.07 16.35
N GLN A 212 20.68 9.80 16.23
CA GLN A 212 20.53 8.90 17.35
C GLN A 212 21.86 8.62 18.03
N ASP A 213 22.89 8.27 17.27
CA ASP A 213 24.18 7.83 17.80
C ASP A 213 25.06 8.99 18.25
N SER A 214 24.79 10.21 17.78
CA SER A 214 25.42 11.42 18.33
C SER A 214 25.04 11.68 19.81
N GLY A 215 23.93 11.12 20.28
CA GLY A 215 23.39 11.37 21.62
C GLY A 215 22.80 12.79 21.81
N ILE A 216 22.83 13.65 20.78
CA ILE A 216 22.32 15.04 20.87
C ILE A 216 20.80 15.07 21.04
N ALA A 217 20.11 14.02 20.59
CA ALA A 217 18.67 13.91 20.63
C ALA A 217 18.23 12.62 21.35
N PRO A 218 18.36 12.54 22.68
CA PRO A 218 18.11 11.31 23.46
C PRO A 218 16.63 10.90 23.54
N ASN A 219 15.72 11.72 23.05
CA ASN A 219 14.27 11.43 23.04
C ASN A 219 13.57 12.08 21.86
N ALA A 220 12.31 11.71 21.63
CA ALA A 220 11.53 12.19 20.48
C ALA A 220 11.33 13.72 20.46
N VAL A 221 11.22 14.38 21.62
CA VAL A 221 11.06 15.84 21.68
C VAL A 221 12.33 16.54 21.24
N SER A 222 13.50 16.11 21.76
CA SER A 222 14.80 16.67 21.36
C SER A 222 15.11 16.38 19.88
N ALA A 223 14.74 15.20 19.38
CA ALA A 223 14.89 14.88 17.95
C ALA A 223 14.02 15.80 17.06
N GLN A 224 12.75 15.99 17.40
CA GLN A 224 11.90 16.94 16.69
C GLN A 224 12.40 18.38 16.79
N THR A 225 12.95 18.78 17.93
CA THR A 225 13.57 20.12 18.11
C THR A 225 14.81 20.25 17.22
N PHE A 226 15.69 19.25 17.21
CA PHE A 226 16.88 19.22 16.34
C PHE A 226 16.49 19.39 14.86
N TYR A 227 15.56 18.55 14.37
CA TYR A 227 15.10 18.63 12.96
C TYR A 227 14.43 19.99 12.67
N GLY A 228 13.66 20.54 13.60
CA GLY A 228 13.02 21.86 13.44
C GLY A 228 14.01 23.01 13.36
N ASN A 229 15.13 22.97 14.13
CA ASN A 229 16.20 23.93 14.04
C ASN A 229 16.89 23.86 12.66
N VAL A 230 17.24 22.66 12.20
CA VAL A 230 17.82 22.46 10.86
C VAL A 230 16.90 23.01 9.78
N VAL A 231 15.59 22.69 9.83
CA VAL A 231 14.59 23.23 8.87
C VAL A 231 14.61 24.76 8.87
N SER A 232 14.64 25.38 10.05
CA SER A 232 14.62 26.85 10.18
C SER A 232 15.89 27.48 9.60
N GLU A 233 17.04 26.86 9.84
CA GLU A 233 18.35 27.32 9.34
C GLU A 233 18.45 27.18 7.82
N LEU A 234 18.04 26.01 7.26
CA LEU A 234 18.06 25.79 5.82
C LEU A 234 17.06 26.69 5.08
N ARG A 235 15.88 26.95 5.66
CA ARG A 235 14.93 27.92 5.08
C ARG A 235 15.49 29.35 5.08
N ALA A 236 16.23 29.73 6.12
CA ALA A 236 16.90 31.03 6.15
C ALA A 236 17.98 31.11 5.07
N ALA A 237 18.75 30.03 4.85
CA ALA A 237 19.76 29.96 3.78
C ALA A 237 19.11 30.01 2.37
N VAL A 238 17.96 29.39 2.18
CA VAL A 238 17.18 29.53 0.92
C VAL A 238 16.70 30.98 0.75
N ALA A 239 16.16 31.59 1.80
CA ALA A 239 15.66 32.95 1.75
C ALA A 239 16.78 34.00 1.49
N SER A 240 18.00 33.75 1.95
CA SER A 240 19.19 34.60 1.68
C SER A 240 19.80 34.37 0.30
N GLY A 241 19.44 33.30 -0.39
CA GLY A 241 20.02 32.88 -1.67
C GLY A 241 21.32 32.10 -1.53
N GLU A 242 21.73 31.73 -0.33
CA GLU A 242 22.86 30.81 -0.07
C GLU A 242 22.60 29.41 -0.57
N LEU A 243 21.37 28.90 -0.36
CA LEU A 243 20.85 27.68 -0.95
C LEU A 243 19.77 28.00 -2.00
N THR A 244 19.71 27.19 -3.02
CA THR A 244 18.70 27.31 -4.09
C THR A 244 17.80 26.09 -4.10
N GLU A 245 16.52 26.29 -4.45
CA GLU A 245 15.57 25.21 -4.68
C GLU A 245 15.56 24.82 -6.16
N LYS A 246 15.16 23.57 -6.43
CA LYS A 246 14.99 23.05 -7.79
C LYS A 246 13.86 23.79 -8.49
N THR A 247 14.09 24.16 -9.74
CA THR A 247 13.11 24.80 -10.61
C THR A 247 12.74 23.91 -11.81
N ASP A 248 12.92 22.61 -11.68
CA ASP A 248 12.77 21.61 -12.74
C ASP A 248 11.30 21.22 -13.04
N GLY A 249 10.32 21.80 -12.34
CA GLY A 249 8.91 21.50 -12.53
C GLY A 249 8.48 20.12 -12.01
N ALA A 250 9.28 19.48 -11.16
CA ALA A 250 8.99 18.18 -10.59
C ALA A 250 7.72 18.19 -9.75
N LEU A 251 6.94 17.10 -9.81
CA LEU A 251 5.73 16.90 -9.04
C LEU A 251 6.04 16.10 -7.77
N TYR A 252 5.68 16.66 -6.62
CA TYR A 252 5.89 16.02 -5.31
C TYR A 252 4.59 15.37 -4.85
N PHE A 253 4.54 14.03 -4.86
CA PHE A 253 3.38 13.25 -4.43
C PHE A 253 3.39 12.89 -2.95
N SER A 254 4.55 12.97 -2.31
CA SER A 254 4.76 12.63 -0.90
C SER A 254 5.96 13.37 -0.34
N SER A 255 5.93 13.68 0.96
CA SER A 255 7.10 14.16 1.70
C SER A 255 8.20 13.09 1.88
N GLN A 256 7.91 11.85 1.51
CA GLN A 256 8.84 10.72 1.66
C GLN A 256 9.64 10.42 0.39
N SER A 257 9.44 11.17 -0.67
CA SER A 257 10.11 10.91 -1.95
C SER A 257 10.48 12.20 -2.66
N ARG A 258 11.52 12.10 -3.50
CA ARG A 258 11.87 13.19 -4.41
C ARG A 258 10.70 13.57 -5.32
N GLY A 259 10.76 14.76 -5.90
CA GLY A 259 9.86 15.13 -6.99
C GLY A 259 10.10 14.24 -8.23
N VAL A 260 9.03 14.00 -8.95
CA VAL A 260 9.02 13.23 -10.19
C VAL A 260 8.86 14.18 -11.37
N LEU A 261 9.76 14.12 -12.33
CA LEU A 261 9.68 14.95 -13.53
C LEU A 261 8.53 14.49 -14.41
N PRO A 262 7.78 15.40 -15.06
CA PRO A 262 6.67 15.04 -15.94
C PRO A 262 7.06 14.04 -17.05
N GLU A 263 8.29 14.09 -17.55
CA GLU A 263 8.83 13.16 -18.54
C GLU A 263 9.06 11.74 -18.02
N GLU A 264 9.19 11.54 -16.71
CA GLU A 264 9.34 10.21 -16.09
C GLU A 264 7.98 9.48 -15.98
N ILE A 265 6.87 10.21 -15.87
CA ILE A 265 5.54 9.65 -15.61
C ILE A 265 5.10 8.62 -16.67
N PRO A 266 5.27 8.85 -17.98
CA PRO A 266 4.92 7.85 -18.99
C PRO A 266 5.69 6.53 -18.83
N GLY A 267 6.97 6.58 -18.47
CA GLY A 267 7.81 5.42 -18.20
C GLY A 267 7.30 4.64 -16.99
N ILE A 268 7.04 5.32 -15.87
CA ILE A 268 6.50 4.73 -14.64
C ILE A 268 5.10 4.13 -14.87
N LEU A 269 4.26 4.79 -15.68
CA LEU A 269 2.94 4.27 -16.04
C LEU A 269 3.05 3.01 -16.91
N SER A 270 3.95 3.02 -17.89
CA SER A 270 4.23 1.85 -18.75
C SER A 270 4.71 0.66 -17.91
N ASP A 271 5.66 0.88 -16.99
CA ASP A 271 6.11 -0.14 -16.06
C ASP A 271 4.98 -0.63 -15.16
N THR A 272 4.15 0.26 -14.64
CA THR A 272 2.97 -0.09 -13.85
C THR A 272 2.05 -1.05 -14.62
N LEU A 273 1.70 -0.76 -15.87
CA LEU A 273 0.81 -1.60 -16.67
C LEU A 273 1.43 -2.96 -16.99
N GLN A 274 2.73 -2.99 -17.33
CA GLN A 274 3.45 -4.25 -17.55
C GLN A 274 3.45 -5.13 -16.29
N ASN A 275 3.70 -4.53 -15.14
CA ASN A 275 3.73 -5.27 -13.87
C ASN A 275 2.33 -5.67 -13.39
N ILE A 276 1.28 -4.88 -13.65
CA ILE A 276 -0.11 -5.31 -13.45
C ILE A 276 -0.40 -6.60 -14.24
N TRP A 277 0.10 -6.70 -15.47
CA TRP A 277 -0.04 -7.92 -16.27
C TRP A 277 0.70 -9.12 -15.67
N LYS A 278 1.95 -8.93 -15.20
CA LYS A 278 2.73 -9.97 -14.51
C LYS A 278 2.05 -10.41 -13.20
N ILE A 279 1.61 -9.45 -12.39
CA ILE A 279 0.92 -9.69 -11.11
C ILE A 279 -0.41 -10.44 -11.35
N ALA A 280 -1.16 -10.05 -12.40
CA ALA A 280 -2.40 -10.74 -12.77
C ALA A 280 -2.15 -12.22 -13.13
N GLY A 281 -0.98 -12.55 -13.67
CA GLY A 281 -0.52 -13.91 -13.99
C GLY A 281 0.20 -14.64 -12.85
N TYR A 282 0.41 -13.99 -11.70
CA TYR A 282 1.19 -14.56 -10.57
C TYR A 282 2.61 -14.99 -10.95
N THR A 283 3.23 -14.33 -11.96
CA THR A 283 4.52 -14.73 -12.54
C THR A 283 5.65 -14.68 -11.53
N ASP A 284 5.61 -13.71 -10.60
CA ASP A 284 6.66 -13.50 -9.59
C ASP A 284 6.40 -14.25 -8.28
N CYS A 285 5.30 -15.02 -8.21
CA CYS A 285 4.97 -15.82 -7.04
C CYS A 285 5.61 -17.20 -7.15
N ALA A 286 6.42 -17.53 -6.16
CA ALA A 286 7.03 -18.85 -6.03
C ALA A 286 6.96 -19.32 -4.58
N LEU A 287 6.51 -20.56 -4.38
CA LEU A 287 6.64 -21.21 -3.09
C LEU A 287 8.10 -21.54 -2.86
N SER A 288 8.62 -21.16 -1.70
CA SER A 288 9.90 -21.65 -1.22
C SER A 288 9.68 -22.61 -0.06
N SER A 289 10.33 -23.75 -0.10
CA SER A 289 10.36 -24.74 1.00
C SER A 289 11.37 -24.39 2.08
N SER A 290 12.26 -23.43 1.80
CA SER A 290 13.26 -22.94 2.73
C SER A 290 13.17 -21.42 2.88
N ALA A 291 13.49 -20.90 4.04
CA ALA A 291 13.56 -19.47 4.33
C ALA A 291 14.83 -19.15 5.11
N LYS A 292 15.34 -17.94 4.92
CA LYS A 292 16.41 -17.41 5.75
C LYS A 292 15.81 -16.34 6.66
N SER A 293 16.20 -16.34 7.92
CA SER A 293 15.86 -15.29 8.87
C SER A 293 17.14 -14.77 9.52
N ALA A 294 17.21 -13.47 9.70
CA ALA A 294 18.29 -12.80 10.40
C ALA A 294 17.76 -12.16 11.68
N GLY A 295 18.58 -12.08 12.70
CA GLY A 295 18.24 -11.43 13.96
C GLY A 295 18.89 -12.09 15.17
N ARG A 296 18.69 -11.49 16.35
CA ARG A 296 19.20 -12.03 17.59
C ARG A 296 18.51 -13.36 17.92
N LEU A 297 19.27 -14.34 18.41
CA LEU A 297 18.73 -15.64 18.81
C LEU A 297 17.58 -15.53 19.83
N SER A 298 17.65 -14.55 20.74
CA SER A 298 16.59 -14.26 21.73
C SER A 298 15.28 -13.87 21.07
N ASP A 299 15.34 -13.08 20.00
CA ASP A 299 14.16 -12.62 19.28
C ASP A 299 13.60 -13.74 18.41
N ILE A 300 14.45 -14.54 17.79
CA ILE A 300 14.06 -15.74 17.05
C ILE A 300 13.35 -16.74 17.96
N ARG A 301 13.87 -17.00 19.17
CA ARG A 301 13.23 -17.88 20.17
C ARG A 301 11.88 -17.34 20.65
N ARG A 302 11.79 -16.02 20.87
CA ARG A 302 10.52 -15.38 21.22
C ARG A 302 9.49 -15.53 20.11
N MET A 303 9.93 -15.37 18.88
CA MET A 303 9.12 -15.55 17.67
C MET A 303 8.69 -17.00 17.49
N GLU A 304 9.57 -17.97 17.71
CA GLU A 304 9.24 -19.40 17.68
C GLU A 304 8.15 -19.71 18.71
N SER A 305 8.29 -19.21 19.95
CA SER A 305 7.28 -19.38 20.99
C SER A 305 5.92 -18.81 20.60
N PHE A 306 5.88 -17.66 19.94
CA PHE A 306 4.66 -17.08 19.41
C PHE A 306 4.12 -17.86 18.22
N ALA A 307 4.98 -18.25 17.28
CA ALA A 307 4.62 -18.93 16.04
C ALA A 307 4.23 -20.41 16.27
N SER A 308 4.71 -21.05 17.33
CA SER A 308 4.33 -22.42 17.68
C SER A 308 2.81 -22.58 17.89
N CYS A 309 2.13 -21.50 18.24
CA CYS A 309 0.67 -21.46 18.31
C CYS A 309 -0.01 -21.56 16.92
N LEU A 310 0.72 -21.32 15.84
CA LEU A 310 0.18 -21.23 14.48
C LEU A 310 0.47 -22.47 13.61
N THR A 311 1.15 -23.47 14.13
CA THR A 311 1.42 -24.79 13.51
C THR A 311 2.12 -24.79 12.15
N VAL A 312 2.65 -23.66 11.68
CA VAL A 312 3.16 -23.49 10.31
C VAL A 312 4.67 -23.24 10.28
N TYR A 313 5.27 -22.89 11.41
CA TYR A 313 6.69 -22.55 11.48
C TYR A 313 7.51 -23.70 12.00
N PRO A 314 8.73 -23.91 11.46
CA PRO A 314 9.65 -24.89 11.98
C PRO A 314 10.07 -24.52 13.41
N THR A 315 10.31 -25.54 14.23
CA THR A 315 10.88 -25.33 15.57
C THR A 315 12.32 -24.85 15.46
N LEU A 316 12.86 -24.23 16.53
CA LEU A 316 14.24 -23.74 16.52
C LEU A 316 15.26 -24.84 16.20
N SER A 317 14.96 -26.10 16.54
CA SER A 317 15.76 -27.26 16.18
C SER A 317 15.86 -27.54 14.68
N GLN A 318 14.93 -27.00 13.89
CA GLN A 318 14.91 -27.12 12.43
C GLN A 318 15.69 -25.99 11.73
N PHE A 319 16.17 -25.00 12.50
CA PHE A 319 17.04 -23.97 11.97
C PHE A 319 18.49 -24.48 11.96
N GLN A 320 19.15 -24.27 10.85
CA GLN A 320 20.59 -24.43 10.76
C GLN A 320 21.24 -23.06 10.67
N ALA A 321 22.32 -22.84 11.40
CA ALA A 321 23.10 -21.63 11.27
C ALA A 321 23.62 -21.53 9.82
N ALA A 322 23.36 -20.41 9.14
CA ALA A 322 23.95 -20.15 7.85
C ALA A 322 25.40 -19.72 8.04
N ASP A 323 26.32 -20.24 7.18
CA ASP A 323 27.71 -19.79 7.12
C ASP A 323 27.78 -18.38 6.55
N TYR A 324 27.53 -17.39 7.40
CA TYR A 324 27.77 -16.00 7.09
C TYR A 324 28.75 -15.39 8.11
N ASP A 325 29.60 -14.51 7.64
CA ASP A 325 30.46 -13.70 8.51
C ASP A 325 29.57 -13.00 9.55
N SER A 326 29.71 -13.42 10.79
CA SER A 326 28.91 -12.95 11.91
C SER A 326 29.22 -11.49 12.23
N ILE A 327 28.27 -10.62 12.04
CA ILE A 327 28.17 -9.39 12.82
C ILE A 327 27.87 -9.82 14.25
N GLU A 328 28.61 -9.32 15.24
CA GLU A 328 28.73 -9.87 16.61
C GLU A 328 27.40 -10.21 17.33
N ASP A 329 26.24 -9.72 16.87
CA ASP A 329 24.91 -9.94 17.48
C ASP A 329 23.86 -10.53 16.52
N GLU A 330 24.14 -10.75 15.24
CA GLU A 330 23.19 -11.27 14.28
C GLU A 330 23.62 -12.62 13.72
N THR A 331 22.75 -13.60 13.86
CA THR A 331 22.94 -14.92 13.27
C THR A 331 21.89 -15.13 12.19
N LEU A 332 22.33 -15.51 10.99
CA LEU A 332 21.43 -15.94 9.92
C LEU A 332 21.05 -17.40 10.12
N TYR A 333 19.75 -17.69 10.04
CA TYR A 333 19.22 -19.04 10.19
C TYR A 333 18.52 -19.46 8.89
N ASP A 334 18.85 -20.67 8.43
CA ASP A 334 18.13 -21.33 7.35
C ASP A 334 17.00 -22.18 7.94
N PHE A 335 15.79 -21.98 7.47
CA PHE A 335 14.66 -22.85 7.73
C PHE A 335 14.72 -24.00 6.72
N ASN A 336 15.06 -25.18 7.17
CA ASN A 336 15.00 -26.36 6.31
C ASN A 336 13.60 -26.98 6.37
N GLU A 337 13.03 -27.17 5.18
CA GLU A 337 11.75 -27.87 4.98
C GLU A 337 10.59 -27.36 5.82
N ILE A 338 10.11 -26.13 5.50
CA ILE A 338 8.96 -25.51 6.16
C ILE A 338 7.69 -26.36 6.01
N TYR A 339 7.58 -27.11 4.92
CA TYR A 339 6.43 -27.94 4.63
C TYR A 339 6.84 -29.37 4.31
N SER A 340 5.98 -30.34 4.65
CA SER A 340 6.15 -31.71 4.17
C SER A 340 6.17 -31.77 2.64
N SER A 341 6.85 -32.77 2.07
CA SER A 341 6.94 -32.94 0.61
C SER A 341 5.58 -33.06 -0.08
N GLY A 342 4.60 -33.68 0.57
CA GLY A 342 3.22 -33.73 0.07
C GLY A 342 2.53 -32.37 0.05
N MET A 343 2.73 -31.55 1.08
CA MET A 343 2.18 -30.20 1.15
C MET A 343 2.84 -29.31 0.09
N VAL A 344 4.16 -29.35 -0.06
CA VAL A 344 4.89 -28.61 -1.10
C VAL A 344 4.36 -28.95 -2.50
N SER A 345 4.15 -30.26 -2.78
CA SER A 345 3.57 -30.70 -4.06
C SER A 345 2.16 -30.13 -4.29
N LEU A 346 1.30 -30.15 -3.26
CA LEU A 346 -0.06 -29.58 -3.36
C LEU A 346 -0.03 -28.07 -3.61
N LEU A 347 0.80 -27.34 -2.88
CA LEU A 347 0.91 -25.88 -3.00
C LEU A 347 1.51 -25.48 -4.35
N ASN A 348 2.50 -26.20 -4.86
CA ASN A 348 3.05 -25.97 -6.20
C ASN A 348 2.03 -26.23 -7.30
N LYS A 349 1.20 -27.28 -7.19
CA LYS A 349 0.09 -27.52 -8.12
C LYS A 349 -0.94 -26.40 -8.07
N SER A 350 -1.29 -25.94 -6.87
CA SER A 350 -2.18 -24.79 -6.70
C SER A 350 -1.60 -23.53 -7.37
N ASN A 351 -0.32 -23.22 -7.11
CA ASN A 351 0.35 -22.09 -7.73
C ASN A 351 0.35 -22.17 -9.27
N ALA A 352 0.64 -23.37 -9.83
CA ALA A 352 0.62 -23.59 -11.28
C ALA A 352 -0.78 -23.33 -11.89
N ILE A 353 -1.86 -23.72 -11.19
CA ILE A 353 -3.24 -23.44 -11.64
C ILE A 353 -3.49 -21.92 -11.67
N TYR A 354 -3.08 -21.20 -10.62
CA TYR A 354 -3.23 -19.74 -10.57
C TYR A 354 -2.43 -19.04 -11.69
N GLN A 355 -1.20 -19.53 -11.98
CA GLN A 355 -0.38 -19.00 -13.06
C GLN A 355 -0.99 -19.29 -14.44
N LEU A 356 -1.49 -20.50 -14.66
CA LEU A 356 -2.15 -20.89 -15.93
C LEU A 356 -3.42 -20.06 -16.19
N LEU A 357 -4.25 -19.86 -15.16
CA LEU A 357 -5.54 -19.18 -15.31
C LEU A 357 -5.47 -17.66 -15.08
N GLY A 358 -4.39 -17.16 -14.48
CA GLY A 358 -4.29 -15.79 -14.00
C GLY A 358 -4.53 -14.73 -15.07
N GLN A 359 -3.78 -14.77 -16.14
CA GLN A 359 -3.90 -13.83 -17.26
C GLN A 359 -5.18 -14.03 -18.10
N PRO A 360 -5.58 -15.27 -18.48
CA PRO A 360 -6.86 -15.49 -19.13
C PRO A 360 -8.06 -14.96 -18.37
N MET A 361 -8.10 -15.19 -17.05
CA MET A 361 -9.16 -14.65 -16.18
C MET A 361 -9.12 -13.12 -16.08
N PHE A 362 -7.95 -12.51 -16.13
CA PHE A 362 -7.81 -11.07 -16.13
C PHE A 362 -8.33 -10.46 -17.45
N LEU A 363 -8.01 -11.06 -18.60
CA LEU A 363 -8.59 -10.65 -19.90
C LEU A 363 -10.11 -10.81 -19.93
N LEU A 364 -10.63 -11.92 -19.41
CA LEU A 364 -12.08 -12.13 -19.29
C LEU A 364 -12.73 -11.05 -18.42
N ALA A 365 -12.08 -10.66 -17.32
CA ALA A 365 -12.59 -9.61 -16.45
C ALA A 365 -12.56 -8.23 -17.11
N LEU A 366 -11.53 -7.92 -17.90
CA LEU A 366 -11.48 -6.68 -18.68
C LEU A 366 -12.58 -6.64 -19.74
N LEU A 367 -12.81 -7.74 -20.45
CA LEU A 367 -13.93 -7.86 -21.40
C LEU A 367 -15.29 -7.70 -20.70
N ALA A 368 -15.47 -8.34 -19.55
CA ALA A 368 -16.66 -8.20 -18.72
C ALA A 368 -16.88 -6.74 -18.29
N LEU A 369 -15.82 -6.05 -17.85
CA LEU A 369 -15.88 -4.63 -17.51
C LEU A 369 -16.26 -3.77 -18.71
N CYS A 370 -15.72 -4.04 -19.91
CA CYS A 370 -16.12 -3.34 -21.15
C CYS A 370 -17.62 -3.50 -21.41
N VAL A 371 -18.16 -4.72 -21.32
CA VAL A 371 -19.59 -4.99 -21.48
C VAL A 371 -20.42 -4.23 -20.45
N LEU A 372 -20.01 -4.27 -19.17
CA LEU A 372 -20.68 -3.55 -18.09
C LEU A 372 -20.64 -2.03 -18.34
N THR A 373 -19.52 -1.49 -18.81
CA THR A 373 -19.36 -0.07 -19.14
C THR A 373 -20.32 0.36 -20.25
N VAL A 374 -20.40 -0.41 -21.33
CA VAL A 374 -21.35 -0.14 -22.43
C VAL A 374 -22.80 -0.13 -21.91
N ARG A 375 -23.16 -1.09 -21.04
CA ARG A 375 -24.50 -1.13 -20.43
C ARG A 375 -24.78 0.08 -19.54
N VAL A 376 -23.82 0.49 -18.73
CA VAL A 376 -23.97 1.67 -17.85
C VAL A 376 -24.15 2.92 -18.71
N ILE A 377 -23.32 3.11 -19.74
CA ILE A 377 -23.45 4.25 -20.65
C ILE A 377 -24.82 4.24 -21.31
N HIS A 378 -25.25 3.11 -21.87
CA HIS A 378 -26.59 2.96 -22.48
C HIS A 378 -27.71 3.24 -21.45
N GLY A 379 -27.58 2.71 -20.23
CA GLY A 379 -28.53 2.96 -19.13
C GLY A 379 -28.64 4.44 -18.78
N LEU A 380 -27.51 5.14 -18.66
CA LEU A 380 -27.50 6.57 -18.33
C LEU A 380 -28.22 7.42 -19.40
N PHE A 381 -28.06 7.11 -20.69
CA PHE A 381 -28.80 7.76 -21.75
C PHE A 381 -30.32 7.54 -21.68
N HIS A 382 -30.77 6.45 -21.03
CA HIS A 382 -32.19 6.12 -20.86
C HIS A 382 -32.70 6.38 -19.43
N GLY A 383 -31.90 7.04 -18.57
CA GLY A 383 -32.27 7.34 -17.19
C GLY A 383 -32.25 6.13 -16.25
N ASP A 384 -31.62 5.01 -16.64
CA ASP A 384 -31.44 3.81 -15.80
C ASP A 384 -30.03 3.78 -15.18
N THR A 385 -29.97 3.80 -13.86
CA THR A 385 -28.73 3.83 -13.08
C THR A 385 -28.44 2.51 -12.33
N LYS A 386 -29.19 1.43 -12.64
CA LYS A 386 -29.12 0.18 -11.87
C LYS A 386 -27.74 -0.48 -11.84
N ASP A 387 -27.03 -0.45 -12.97
CA ASP A 387 -25.72 -1.08 -13.12
C ASP A 387 -24.56 -0.15 -12.67
N LEU A 388 -24.83 1.14 -12.44
CA LEU A 388 -23.81 2.17 -12.15
C LEU A 388 -23.02 1.86 -10.86
N GLU A 389 -23.69 1.42 -9.80
CA GLU A 389 -23.04 1.07 -8.54
C GLU A 389 -22.05 -0.08 -8.70
N LEU A 390 -22.47 -1.14 -9.39
CA LEU A 390 -21.64 -2.32 -9.64
C LEU A 390 -20.43 -1.96 -10.51
N TRP A 391 -20.62 -1.05 -11.47
CA TRP A 391 -19.55 -0.50 -12.31
C TRP A 391 -18.56 0.33 -11.48
N ILE A 392 -19.04 1.25 -10.61
CA ILE A 392 -18.17 2.05 -9.73
C ILE A 392 -17.34 1.15 -8.81
N LEU A 393 -17.95 0.13 -8.21
CA LEU A 393 -17.24 -0.85 -7.37
C LEU A 393 -16.15 -1.60 -8.16
N THR A 394 -16.49 -2.07 -9.35
CA THR A 394 -15.56 -2.86 -10.17
C THR A 394 -14.40 -2.01 -10.68
N CYS A 395 -14.69 -0.81 -11.21
CA CYS A 395 -13.68 0.15 -11.63
C CYS A 395 -12.82 0.62 -10.45
N GLY A 396 -13.44 0.89 -9.31
CA GLY A 396 -12.74 1.35 -8.11
C GLY A 396 -11.69 0.36 -7.62
N ILE A 397 -11.98 -0.94 -7.64
CA ILE A 397 -11.02 -1.98 -7.26
C ILE A 397 -9.85 -2.06 -8.25
N LEU A 398 -10.13 -2.05 -9.56
CA LEU A 398 -9.09 -2.04 -10.58
C LEU A 398 -8.21 -0.80 -10.48
N LEU A 399 -8.83 0.38 -10.34
CA LEU A 399 -8.11 1.63 -10.17
C LEU A 399 -7.24 1.62 -8.91
N SER A 400 -7.74 1.08 -7.80
CA SER A 400 -6.96 0.93 -6.56
C SER A 400 -5.74 0.03 -6.76
N ALA A 401 -5.86 -1.05 -7.54
CA ALA A 401 -4.72 -1.90 -7.91
C ALA A 401 -3.67 -1.14 -8.73
N VAL A 402 -4.12 -0.34 -9.71
CA VAL A 402 -3.24 0.50 -10.53
C VAL A 402 -2.58 1.58 -9.68
N LEU A 403 -3.34 2.27 -8.82
CA LEU A 403 -2.81 3.32 -7.93
C LEU A 403 -1.76 2.77 -6.96
N LEU A 404 -2.01 1.61 -6.35
CA LEU A 404 -1.04 0.99 -5.46
C LEU A 404 0.25 0.63 -6.22
N ARG A 405 0.15 0.00 -7.41
CA ARG A 405 1.34 -0.38 -8.17
C ARG A 405 2.07 0.85 -8.73
N PHE A 406 1.34 1.88 -9.14
CA PHE A 406 1.91 3.16 -9.58
C PHE A 406 2.66 3.85 -8.43
N GLY A 407 2.06 3.94 -7.24
CA GLY A 407 2.72 4.47 -6.05
C GLY A 407 3.99 3.70 -5.68
N CYS A 408 3.96 2.36 -5.76
CA CYS A 408 5.17 1.55 -5.62
C CYS A 408 6.21 1.90 -6.70
N GLY A 409 5.80 2.12 -7.96
CA GLY A 409 6.68 2.51 -9.05
C GLY A 409 7.35 3.87 -8.83
N LEU A 410 6.61 4.84 -8.31
CA LEU A 410 7.15 6.15 -7.95
C LEU A 410 8.25 6.03 -6.87
N PHE A 411 8.02 5.21 -5.85
CA PHE A 411 8.96 5.02 -4.75
C PHE A 411 10.16 4.15 -5.14
N THR A 412 9.96 3.13 -5.99
CA THR A 412 11.00 2.13 -6.31
C THR A 412 11.66 2.36 -7.68
N ALA A 413 11.47 3.53 -8.29
CA ALA A 413 12.06 3.84 -9.60
C ALA A 413 13.61 3.76 -9.62
N TRP A 414 14.25 3.95 -8.46
CA TRP A 414 15.70 3.85 -8.29
C TRP A 414 16.23 2.42 -8.02
N PHE A 415 15.30 1.44 -7.87
CA PHE A 415 15.72 0.06 -7.69
C PHE A 415 16.24 -0.52 -9.02
N SER A 416 17.27 -1.36 -8.96
CA SER A 416 17.78 -2.07 -10.13
C SER A 416 16.71 -2.99 -10.75
N GLU A 417 16.88 -3.33 -12.03
CA GLU A 417 15.94 -4.23 -12.74
C GLU A 417 15.79 -5.59 -12.05
N ASP A 418 16.85 -6.10 -11.44
CA ASP A 418 16.83 -7.37 -10.69
C ASP A 418 15.87 -7.35 -9.49
N MET A 419 15.55 -6.17 -8.97
CA MET A 419 14.64 -5.99 -7.85
C MET A 419 13.15 -6.02 -8.25
N GLN A 420 12.80 -6.03 -9.53
CA GLN A 420 11.39 -5.99 -9.97
C GLN A 420 10.55 -7.13 -9.40
N LYS A 421 11.11 -8.34 -9.30
CA LYS A 421 10.43 -9.47 -8.66
C LYS A 421 10.15 -9.21 -7.19
N PHE A 422 11.09 -8.61 -6.48
CA PHE A 422 10.92 -8.20 -5.08
C PHE A 422 9.86 -7.11 -4.95
N ILE A 423 9.89 -6.08 -5.82
CA ILE A 423 8.91 -5.01 -5.83
C ILE A 423 7.50 -5.57 -6.02
N ASN A 424 7.31 -6.48 -6.99
CA ASN A 424 6.02 -7.07 -7.28
C ASN A 424 5.51 -7.97 -6.15
N SER A 425 6.36 -8.81 -5.58
CA SER A 425 5.95 -9.77 -4.54
C SER A 425 5.88 -9.18 -3.15
N PHE A 426 6.67 -8.15 -2.83
CA PHE A 426 6.75 -7.57 -1.49
C PHE A 426 5.99 -6.23 -1.38
N TYR A 427 6.44 -5.17 -2.06
CA TYR A 427 5.81 -3.85 -1.96
C TYR A 427 4.39 -3.85 -2.54
N SER A 428 4.18 -4.56 -3.66
CA SER A 428 2.90 -4.63 -4.36
C SER A 428 2.04 -5.83 -3.96
N CYS A 429 2.30 -6.51 -2.83
CA CYS A 429 1.57 -7.72 -2.45
C CYS A 429 0.05 -7.52 -2.34
N GLY A 430 -0.43 -6.34 -1.98
CA GLY A 430 -1.85 -5.99 -1.96
C GLY A 430 -2.51 -5.97 -3.34
N VAL A 431 -1.75 -5.70 -4.40
CA VAL A 431 -2.25 -5.66 -5.79
C VAL A 431 -2.78 -7.02 -6.24
N TYR A 432 -2.14 -8.12 -5.84
CA TYR A 432 -2.61 -9.47 -6.17
C TYR A 432 -4.04 -9.72 -5.71
N ILE A 433 -4.37 -9.28 -4.50
CA ILE A 433 -5.70 -9.44 -3.91
C ILE A 433 -6.71 -8.55 -4.64
N LEU A 434 -6.36 -7.30 -4.92
CA LEU A 434 -7.22 -6.38 -5.66
C LEU A 434 -7.53 -6.90 -7.06
N LEU A 435 -6.52 -7.40 -7.79
CA LEU A 435 -6.74 -7.99 -9.11
C LEU A 435 -7.55 -9.27 -9.04
N GLN A 436 -7.39 -10.08 -8.00
CA GLN A 436 -8.22 -11.27 -7.81
C GLN A 436 -9.67 -10.89 -7.51
N MET A 437 -9.91 -9.91 -6.64
CA MET A 437 -11.25 -9.37 -6.38
C MET A 437 -11.86 -8.78 -7.66
N PHE A 438 -11.08 -8.01 -8.43
CA PHE A 438 -11.51 -7.47 -9.72
C PHE A 438 -11.95 -8.57 -10.70
N LYS A 439 -11.13 -9.62 -10.87
CA LYS A 439 -11.45 -10.75 -11.77
C LYS A 439 -12.82 -11.37 -11.46
N TYR A 440 -13.09 -11.65 -10.18
CA TYR A 440 -14.37 -12.24 -9.79
C TYR A 440 -15.51 -11.22 -9.87
N LEU A 441 -15.30 -10.02 -9.36
CA LEU A 441 -16.36 -9.01 -9.30
C LEU A 441 -16.81 -8.61 -10.71
N ALA A 442 -15.88 -8.33 -11.63
CA ALA A 442 -16.21 -7.96 -13.00
C ALA A 442 -17.08 -9.02 -13.71
N VAL A 443 -16.71 -10.29 -13.59
CA VAL A 443 -17.47 -11.38 -14.22
C VAL A 443 -18.86 -11.55 -13.55
N ILE A 444 -18.93 -11.54 -12.22
CA ILE A 444 -20.17 -11.73 -11.47
C ILE A 444 -21.13 -10.56 -11.71
N THR A 445 -20.65 -9.31 -11.65
CA THR A 445 -21.49 -8.12 -11.84
C THR A 445 -22.02 -8.04 -13.26
N THR A 446 -21.20 -8.34 -14.27
CA THR A 446 -21.62 -8.39 -15.68
C THR A 446 -22.63 -9.50 -15.91
N ALA A 447 -22.41 -10.70 -15.35
CA ALA A 447 -23.36 -11.80 -15.46
C ALA A 447 -24.71 -11.44 -14.80
N ALA A 448 -24.68 -10.80 -13.63
CA ALA A 448 -25.90 -10.34 -12.94
C ALA A 448 -26.65 -9.29 -13.76
N SER A 449 -25.94 -8.34 -14.34
CA SER A 449 -26.49 -7.30 -15.22
C SER A 449 -27.14 -7.86 -16.49
N LEU A 450 -26.63 -8.97 -17.03
CA LEU A 450 -27.17 -9.63 -18.24
C LEU A 450 -28.36 -10.58 -17.98
N GLN A 451 -28.62 -10.98 -16.73
CA GLN A 451 -29.71 -11.92 -16.39
C GLN A 451 -31.11 -11.50 -16.89
N PRO A 452 -31.54 -10.23 -16.79
CA PRO A 452 -32.86 -9.81 -17.30
C PRO A 452 -33.01 -10.03 -18.82
N ILE A 453 -31.98 -9.70 -19.59
CA ILE A 453 -31.94 -9.86 -21.05
C ILE A 453 -32.03 -11.35 -21.42
N ARG A 454 -31.28 -12.20 -20.73
CA ARG A 454 -31.31 -13.65 -20.93
C ARG A 454 -32.70 -14.23 -20.66
N LYS A 455 -33.34 -13.81 -19.57
CA LYS A 455 -34.74 -14.27 -19.26
C LYS A 455 -35.70 -13.84 -20.36
N GLN A 456 -35.64 -12.60 -20.82
CA GLN A 456 -36.51 -12.09 -21.89
C GLN A 456 -36.26 -12.83 -23.22
N TYR A 457 -35.01 -13.10 -23.57
CA TYR A 457 -34.64 -13.84 -24.76
C TYR A 457 -35.22 -15.27 -24.73
N PHE A 458 -35.09 -16.00 -23.62
CA PHE A 458 -35.66 -17.35 -23.47
C PHE A 458 -37.19 -17.36 -23.44
N GLN A 459 -37.83 -16.33 -22.91
CA GLN A 459 -39.27 -16.18 -22.97
C GLN A 459 -39.77 -15.98 -24.39
N ASN A 460 -39.10 -15.05 -25.14
CA ASN A 460 -39.43 -14.79 -26.53
C ASN A 460 -39.20 -16.02 -27.42
N PHE A 461 -38.08 -16.72 -27.20
CA PHE A 461 -37.77 -17.96 -27.94
C PHE A 461 -38.84 -19.04 -27.67
N ARG A 462 -39.25 -19.19 -26.42
CA ARG A 462 -40.30 -20.15 -26.03
C ARG A 462 -41.67 -19.79 -26.63
N ASN A 463 -41.98 -18.50 -26.72
CA ASN A 463 -43.24 -18.04 -27.33
C ASN A 463 -43.23 -18.23 -28.85
N SER A 464 -42.11 -17.94 -29.52
CA SER A 464 -41.99 -18.13 -30.99
C SER A 464 -42.02 -19.63 -31.41
N HIS A 465 -41.66 -20.56 -30.51
CA HIS A 465 -41.81 -21.99 -30.78
C HIS A 465 -43.25 -22.46 -30.61
N LYS A 466 -43.99 -21.87 -29.64
CA LYS A 466 -45.42 -22.21 -29.43
C LYS A 466 -46.29 -21.73 -30.60
N GLU A 467 -46.00 -20.52 -31.14
CA GLU A 467 -46.72 -19.99 -32.33
C GLU A 467 -46.44 -20.77 -33.61
N LYS A 468 -45.44 -21.64 -33.67
CA LYS A 468 -45.14 -22.50 -34.80
C LYS A 468 -45.70 -23.92 -34.68
N GLU A 469 -46.16 -24.28 -33.49
CA GLU A 469 -46.82 -25.58 -33.19
C GLU A 469 -48.38 -25.47 -33.20
N GLU A 470 -48.94 -24.24 -33.20
CA GLU A 470 -50.32 -23.92 -33.48
C GLU A 470 -50.50 -23.58 -35.00
#